data_29864b2fc495321a85652c6f37be6525
#
_entry.id   29864b2fc495321a85652c6f37be6525
#
_cell.length_a   1.000
_cell.length_b   1.000
_cell.length_c   1.000
_cell.angle_alpha   90.00
_cell.angle_beta   90.00
_cell.angle_gamma   90.00
#
_symmetry.space_group_name_H-M   'P 1'
#
loop_
_entity.id
_entity.type
_entity.pdbx_description
1 polymer ?
#
loop_
_entity_poly.entity_id
_entity_poly.type
_entity_poly.pdbx_seq_one_letter_code
_entity_poly.pdbx_strand_id
1 'polypeptide(L)'
;NNAIKEAYEHNFIGDNILSSNVSINIIPLIGAGAYIVGEETAMLESIEGKRGMPRIKPPFPAVQGLYGKPTIINNTETIASVPYIIKNGVDWYKNLGAGDAHGVKMFCMSGHLNKQKVIEAPLGTPFSKLLDECNGILNDKKLKAVIPGGSSVPVVKGEVIMDTPMDYEPLMKIGTMLGSGGVIVMDETTCMVSVLERISRFYYAESCGQCTPCREGTGWLYKTLVKIRAGQGDQSDLDLLNRVANQIEGHCICALGDAAAMPVKSFLTNFWNEF
;
A
#
# COMPACT_ATOMS: atom_id res chain seq x y z
N ASN A 1 -6.23 -16.75 -15.09
CA ASN A 1 -7.14 -17.30 -16.15
C ASN A 1 -7.26 -18.83 -16.07
N ASN A 2 -6.17 -19.60 -15.84
CA ASN A 2 -6.23 -21.06 -15.80
C ASN A 2 -7.16 -21.59 -14.69
N ALA A 3 -7.02 -21.08 -13.46
CA ALA A 3 -7.89 -21.46 -12.34
C ALA A 3 -9.39 -21.18 -12.60
N ILE A 4 -9.70 -20.07 -13.28
CA ILE A 4 -11.09 -19.75 -13.65
C ILE A 4 -11.59 -20.76 -14.68
N LYS A 5 -10.78 -21.11 -15.68
CA LYS A 5 -11.13 -22.12 -16.70
C LYS A 5 -11.38 -23.48 -16.04
N GLU A 6 -10.48 -23.93 -15.18
CA GLU A 6 -10.63 -25.17 -14.42
C GLU A 6 -11.91 -25.16 -13.55
N ALA A 7 -12.22 -24.03 -12.91
CA ALA A 7 -13.43 -23.90 -12.11
C ALA A 7 -14.72 -24.02 -12.95
N TYR A 8 -14.73 -23.49 -14.19
CA TYR A 8 -15.84 -23.72 -15.14
C TYR A 8 -15.91 -25.18 -15.59
N GLU A 9 -14.79 -25.80 -15.93
CA GLU A 9 -14.73 -27.22 -16.36
C GLU A 9 -15.25 -28.18 -15.29
N HIS A 10 -15.02 -27.85 -14.01
CA HIS A 10 -15.50 -28.65 -12.87
C HIS A 10 -16.84 -28.19 -12.29
N ASN A 11 -17.54 -27.29 -12.95
CA ASN A 11 -18.84 -26.76 -12.51
C ASN A 11 -18.80 -26.10 -11.10
N PHE A 12 -17.68 -25.51 -10.72
CA PHE A 12 -17.55 -24.69 -9.49
C PHE A 12 -18.00 -23.24 -9.70
N ILE A 13 -18.08 -22.80 -10.94
CA ILE A 13 -18.67 -21.53 -11.39
C ILE A 13 -19.40 -21.78 -12.71
N GLY A 14 -20.27 -20.85 -13.13
CA GLY A 14 -21.14 -20.98 -14.29
C GLY A 14 -22.58 -21.15 -13.88
N ASP A 15 -23.33 -21.86 -14.68
CA ASP A 15 -24.79 -22.08 -14.47
C ASP A 15 -25.04 -23.29 -13.58
N ASN A 16 -25.97 -23.18 -12.65
CA ASN A 16 -26.46 -24.27 -11.78
C ASN A 16 -25.28 -25.01 -11.08
N ILE A 17 -24.41 -24.27 -10.41
CA ILE A 17 -23.20 -24.76 -9.76
C ILE A 17 -23.50 -25.96 -8.87
N LEU A 18 -22.84 -27.09 -9.14
CA LEU A 18 -23.00 -28.34 -8.36
C LEU A 18 -24.46 -28.72 -8.11
N SER A 19 -25.38 -28.38 -9.03
CA SER A 19 -26.84 -28.61 -8.93
C SER A 19 -27.53 -27.88 -7.77
N SER A 20 -26.99 -26.72 -7.37
CA SER A 20 -27.50 -25.91 -6.23
C SER A 20 -28.54 -24.86 -6.62
N ASN A 21 -28.85 -24.71 -7.89
CA ASN A 21 -29.65 -23.61 -8.48
C ASN A 21 -28.99 -22.22 -8.34
N VAL A 22 -27.72 -22.17 -8.01
CA VAL A 22 -26.92 -20.95 -7.97
C VAL A 22 -26.10 -20.85 -9.26
N SER A 23 -26.07 -19.66 -9.85
CA SER A 23 -25.24 -19.35 -11.04
C SER A 23 -24.35 -18.16 -10.76
N ILE A 24 -23.04 -18.30 -10.98
CA ILE A 24 -22.06 -17.24 -10.80
C ILE A 24 -21.09 -17.27 -11.96
N ASN A 25 -20.86 -16.10 -12.58
CA ASN A 25 -19.88 -15.96 -13.64
C ASN A 25 -18.73 -15.05 -13.17
N ILE A 26 -17.49 -15.42 -13.47
CA ILE A 26 -16.29 -14.65 -13.18
C ILE A 26 -15.68 -14.17 -14.50
N ILE A 27 -15.56 -12.86 -14.66
CA ILE A 27 -15.00 -12.22 -15.85
C ILE A 27 -13.67 -11.56 -15.47
N PRO A 28 -12.51 -12.09 -15.87
CA PRO A 28 -11.23 -11.45 -15.63
C PRO A 28 -11.04 -10.26 -16.58
N LEU A 29 -10.70 -9.09 -16.02
CA LEU A 29 -10.33 -7.91 -16.76
C LEU A 29 -8.87 -7.56 -16.46
N ILE A 30 -8.07 -7.36 -17.51
CA ILE A 30 -6.68 -6.95 -17.40
C ILE A 30 -6.61 -5.45 -17.66
N GLY A 31 -6.17 -4.70 -16.65
CA GLY A 31 -5.93 -3.26 -16.78
C GLY A 31 -4.59 -2.95 -17.43
N ALA A 32 -4.33 -1.66 -17.70
CA ALA A 32 -3.09 -1.17 -18.29
C ALA A 32 -1.96 -0.89 -17.28
N GLY A 33 -2.15 -1.20 -15.99
CA GLY A 33 -1.13 -1.07 -14.95
C GLY A 33 -1.02 0.31 -14.32
N ALA A 34 -2.02 1.19 -14.45
CA ALA A 34 -2.04 2.47 -13.74
C ALA A 34 -2.31 2.26 -12.25
N TYR A 35 -1.43 2.77 -11.38
CA TYR A 35 -1.52 2.62 -9.93
C TYR A 35 -2.84 3.18 -9.36
N ILE A 36 -3.27 4.35 -9.86
CA ILE A 36 -4.52 4.97 -9.38
C ILE A 36 -5.76 4.12 -9.61
N VAL A 37 -5.75 3.20 -10.58
CA VAL A 37 -6.86 2.29 -10.86
C VAL A 37 -7.04 1.21 -9.77
N GLY A 38 -6.13 1.14 -8.79
CA GLY A 38 -6.32 0.42 -7.53
C GLY A 38 -7.31 1.09 -6.57
N GLU A 39 -7.58 2.40 -6.73
CA GLU A 39 -8.70 3.06 -6.03
C GLU A 39 -10.02 2.54 -6.59
N GLU A 40 -10.96 2.22 -5.69
CA GLU A 40 -12.18 1.47 -6.04
C GLU A 40 -13.01 2.11 -7.16
N THR A 41 -13.20 3.42 -7.13
CA THR A 41 -14.02 4.12 -8.12
C THR A 41 -13.24 4.43 -9.40
N ALA A 42 -11.94 4.65 -9.33
CA ALA A 42 -11.08 4.75 -10.50
C ALA A 42 -11.03 3.42 -11.28
N MET A 43 -11.05 2.29 -10.56
CA MET A 43 -11.18 0.96 -11.16
C MET A 43 -12.50 0.82 -11.92
N LEU A 44 -13.62 1.27 -11.35
CA LEU A 44 -14.93 1.25 -12.02
C LEU A 44 -14.93 2.10 -13.28
N GLU A 45 -14.38 3.33 -13.24
CA GLU A 45 -14.24 4.20 -14.42
C GLU A 45 -13.41 3.51 -15.52
N SER A 46 -12.31 2.85 -15.14
CA SER A 46 -11.47 2.12 -16.10
C SER A 46 -12.19 0.93 -16.74
N ILE A 47 -12.95 0.15 -15.95
CA ILE A 47 -13.77 -0.97 -16.47
C ILE A 47 -14.84 -0.46 -17.43
N GLU A 48 -15.43 0.70 -17.16
CA GLU A 48 -16.40 1.36 -18.04
C GLU A 48 -15.79 1.97 -19.30
N GLY A 49 -14.46 1.83 -19.52
CA GLY A 49 -13.76 2.37 -20.68
C GLY A 49 -13.46 3.86 -20.61
N LYS A 50 -13.57 4.46 -19.42
CA LYS A 50 -13.27 5.86 -19.15
C LYS A 50 -11.85 6.01 -18.60
N ARG A 51 -11.39 7.26 -18.46
CA ARG A 51 -10.14 7.55 -17.74
C ARG A 51 -10.28 7.14 -16.28
N GLY A 52 -9.33 6.37 -15.76
CA GLY A 52 -9.29 5.90 -14.38
C GLY A 52 -9.09 7.01 -13.37
N MET A 53 -10.11 7.80 -13.13
CA MET A 53 -10.15 8.88 -12.15
C MET A 53 -11.14 8.53 -11.04
N PRO A 54 -10.82 8.74 -9.75
CA PRO A 54 -11.75 8.54 -8.65
C PRO A 54 -13.04 9.37 -8.80
N ARG A 55 -14.16 8.79 -8.38
CA ARG A 55 -15.45 9.48 -8.28
C ARG A 55 -15.56 10.21 -6.95
N ILE A 56 -16.32 11.30 -6.95
CA ILE A 56 -16.70 11.98 -5.71
C ILE A 56 -17.74 11.11 -4.99
N LYS A 57 -17.59 10.93 -3.69
CA LYS A 57 -18.51 10.20 -2.81
C LYS A 57 -19.22 11.20 -1.88
N PRO A 58 -20.51 11.09 -1.63
CA PRO A 58 -21.51 10.16 -2.19
C PRO A 58 -21.86 10.47 -3.66
N PRO A 59 -22.40 9.49 -4.45
CA PRO A 59 -22.83 8.16 -4.03
C PRO A 59 -21.68 7.16 -3.89
N PHE A 60 -21.82 6.22 -2.93
CA PHE A 60 -20.88 5.12 -2.76
C PHE A 60 -21.17 3.99 -3.77
N PRO A 61 -20.18 3.15 -4.15
CA PRO A 61 -20.35 2.08 -5.12
C PRO A 61 -21.47 1.09 -4.76
N ALA A 62 -21.72 0.85 -3.48
CA ALA A 62 -22.81 -0.01 -3.02
C ALA A 62 -24.19 0.50 -3.46
N VAL A 63 -24.33 1.80 -3.73
CA VAL A 63 -25.55 2.43 -4.25
C VAL A 63 -25.49 2.60 -5.76
N GLN A 64 -24.34 3.12 -6.26
CA GLN A 64 -24.14 3.44 -7.67
C GLN A 64 -22.69 3.14 -8.07
N GLY A 65 -22.40 1.90 -8.44
CA GLY A 65 -21.10 1.41 -8.85
C GLY A 65 -20.97 1.21 -10.36
N LEU A 66 -20.55 0.03 -10.76
CA LEU A 66 -20.29 -0.33 -12.16
C LEU A 66 -21.54 -0.19 -13.03
N TYR A 67 -21.44 0.56 -14.12
CA TYR A 67 -22.54 0.90 -15.01
C TYR A 67 -23.78 1.45 -14.29
N GLY A 68 -23.55 2.19 -13.19
CA GLY A 68 -24.61 2.78 -12.37
C GLY A 68 -25.40 1.80 -11.51
N LYS A 69 -24.95 0.56 -11.39
CA LYS A 69 -25.59 -0.48 -10.58
C LYS A 69 -24.91 -0.66 -9.22
N PRO A 70 -25.67 -1.12 -8.19
CA PRO A 70 -25.06 -1.46 -6.89
C PRO A 70 -23.90 -2.44 -7.06
N THR A 71 -22.74 -2.08 -6.51
CA THR A 71 -21.49 -2.84 -6.71
C THR A 71 -20.73 -2.96 -5.40
N ILE A 72 -20.34 -4.19 -5.05
CA ILE A 72 -19.45 -4.47 -3.92
C ILE A 72 -18.03 -4.66 -4.45
N ILE A 73 -17.06 -4.02 -3.79
CA ILE A 73 -15.65 -4.10 -4.13
C ILE A 73 -14.89 -4.65 -2.92
N ASN A 74 -14.05 -5.65 -3.17
CA ASN A 74 -13.24 -6.28 -2.13
C ASN A 74 -11.78 -6.41 -2.58
N ASN A 75 -10.87 -6.32 -1.62
CA ASN A 75 -9.47 -6.64 -1.84
C ASN A 75 -9.28 -8.14 -2.03
N THR A 76 -8.34 -8.54 -2.87
CA THR A 76 -8.02 -9.94 -3.18
C THR A 76 -7.61 -10.73 -1.95
N GLU A 77 -6.80 -10.16 -1.07
CA GLU A 77 -6.35 -10.81 0.17
C GLU A 77 -7.53 -11.10 1.12
N THR A 78 -8.50 -10.17 1.19
CA THR A 78 -9.76 -10.37 1.94
C THR A 78 -10.55 -11.54 1.40
N ILE A 79 -10.77 -11.59 0.08
CA ILE A 79 -11.52 -12.69 -0.56
C ILE A 79 -10.78 -14.02 -0.42
N ALA A 80 -9.45 -14.05 -0.52
CA ALA A 80 -8.66 -15.26 -0.35
C ALA A 80 -8.80 -15.89 1.05
N SER A 81 -9.10 -15.10 2.08
CA SER A 81 -9.31 -15.60 3.44
C SER A 81 -10.68 -16.27 3.64
N VAL A 82 -11.70 -15.89 2.86
CA VAL A 82 -13.09 -16.34 3.04
C VAL A 82 -13.27 -17.87 2.98
N PRO A 83 -12.72 -18.61 2.00
CA PRO A 83 -12.88 -20.06 1.95
C PRO A 83 -12.33 -20.77 3.18
N TYR A 84 -11.21 -20.28 3.73
CA TYR A 84 -10.59 -20.86 4.93
C TYR A 84 -11.40 -20.57 6.18
N ILE A 85 -12.00 -19.39 6.29
CA ILE A 85 -12.90 -19.03 7.40
C ILE A 85 -14.15 -19.91 7.36
N ILE A 86 -14.74 -20.11 6.20
CA ILE A 86 -15.93 -20.98 6.04
C ILE A 86 -15.60 -22.43 6.40
N LYS A 87 -14.44 -22.92 5.97
CA LYS A 87 -14.00 -24.30 6.21
C LYS A 87 -13.67 -24.59 7.67
N ASN A 88 -12.94 -23.66 8.33
CA ASN A 88 -12.36 -23.91 9.66
C ASN A 88 -13.10 -23.20 10.79
N GLY A 89 -14.01 -22.30 10.47
CA GLY A 89 -14.82 -21.55 11.44
C GLY A 89 -14.18 -20.24 11.89
N VAL A 90 -15.00 -19.39 12.51
CA VAL A 90 -14.64 -18.06 12.96
C VAL A 90 -13.60 -18.09 14.09
N ASP A 91 -13.73 -19.03 15.03
CA ASP A 91 -12.81 -19.14 16.14
C ASP A 91 -11.40 -19.54 15.69
N TRP A 92 -11.29 -20.38 14.67
CA TRP A 92 -10.00 -20.67 14.05
C TRP A 92 -9.33 -19.39 13.52
N TYR A 93 -10.07 -18.55 12.79
CA TYR A 93 -9.53 -17.31 12.22
C TYR A 93 -9.17 -16.28 13.31
N LYS A 94 -9.99 -16.17 14.36
CA LYS A 94 -9.70 -15.31 15.52
C LYS A 94 -8.44 -15.72 16.27
N ASN A 95 -8.10 -17.00 16.27
CA ASN A 95 -6.89 -17.52 16.91
C ASN A 95 -5.64 -17.39 16.04
N LEU A 96 -5.79 -16.95 14.78
CA LEU A 96 -4.67 -16.53 13.95
C LEU A 96 -4.40 -15.05 14.25
N GLY A 97 -3.19 -14.75 14.67
CA GLY A 97 -2.81 -13.41 15.09
C GLY A 97 -2.34 -13.37 16.53
N ALA A 98 -1.49 -12.42 16.84
CA ALA A 98 -0.84 -12.28 18.14
C ALA A 98 -1.21 -10.98 18.85
N GLY A 99 -2.28 -10.31 18.42
CA GLY A 99 -2.71 -9.02 18.96
C GLY A 99 -4.23 -8.88 18.88
N ASP A 100 -4.70 -7.63 18.80
CA ASP A 100 -6.12 -7.31 18.66
C ASP A 100 -6.65 -7.56 17.25
N ALA A 101 -5.78 -7.55 16.23
CA ALA A 101 -6.13 -7.94 14.87
C ALA A 101 -6.00 -9.45 14.69
N HIS A 102 -6.91 -10.01 13.90
CA HIS A 102 -7.01 -11.44 13.64
C HIS A 102 -6.59 -11.77 12.21
N GLY A 103 -6.17 -13.02 12.01
CA GLY A 103 -5.82 -13.54 10.70
C GLY A 103 -4.35 -13.40 10.36
N VAL A 104 -4.07 -13.55 9.07
CA VAL A 104 -2.72 -13.50 8.50
C VAL A 104 -2.59 -12.36 7.52
N LYS A 105 -1.35 -11.97 7.24
CA LYS A 105 -0.99 -11.00 6.23
C LYS A 105 0.19 -11.47 5.40
N MET A 106 0.17 -11.13 4.12
CA MET A 106 1.32 -11.32 3.24
C MET A 106 2.27 -10.13 3.42
N PHE A 107 3.48 -10.40 3.92
CA PHE A 107 4.54 -9.40 4.04
C PHE A 107 5.53 -9.55 2.89
N CYS A 108 5.59 -8.55 2.02
CA CYS A 108 6.53 -8.51 0.90
C CYS A 108 7.83 -7.84 1.35
N MET A 109 8.76 -8.64 1.85
CA MET A 109 10.04 -8.17 2.38
C MET A 109 11.02 -7.85 1.27
N SER A 110 11.44 -6.59 1.17
CA SER A 110 12.32 -6.07 0.11
C SER A 110 13.35 -5.07 0.65
N GLY A 111 14.23 -4.60 -0.23
CA GLY A 111 15.31 -3.66 0.12
C GLY A 111 16.62 -4.38 0.47
N HIS A 112 17.34 -3.89 1.46
CA HIS A 112 18.68 -4.39 1.85
C HIS A 112 18.59 -5.62 2.77
N LEU A 113 18.12 -6.72 2.22
CA LEU A 113 17.98 -8.01 2.87
C LEU A 113 18.89 -9.05 2.22
N ASN A 114 19.42 -9.99 3.01
CA ASN A 114 20.18 -11.13 2.47
C ASN A 114 19.28 -12.01 1.59
N LYS A 115 18.01 -12.15 1.92
CA LYS A 115 17.02 -12.88 1.13
C LYS A 115 15.69 -12.13 1.09
N GLN A 116 15.32 -11.61 -0.06
CA GLN A 116 13.98 -11.04 -0.27
C GLN A 116 12.94 -12.15 -0.37
N LYS A 117 11.80 -11.99 0.30
CA LYS A 117 10.74 -12.99 0.37
C LYS A 117 9.36 -12.35 0.42
N VAL A 118 8.35 -13.11 0.03
CA VAL A 118 6.96 -12.93 0.45
C VAL A 118 6.70 -13.93 1.58
N ILE A 119 6.28 -13.42 2.73
CA ILE A 119 6.07 -14.21 3.95
C ILE A 119 4.60 -14.08 4.34
N GLU A 120 3.89 -15.20 4.45
CA GLU A 120 2.60 -15.24 5.13
C GLU A 120 2.83 -15.41 6.63
N ALA A 121 2.40 -14.44 7.41
CA ALA A 121 2.56 -14.48 8.87
C ALA A 121 1.31 -13.98 9.58
N PRO A 122 1.03 -14.46 10.80
CA PRO A 122 -0.01 -13.92 11.65
C PRO A 122 0.18 -12.41 11.89
N LEU A 123 -0.91 -11.66 11.89
CA LEU A 123 -0.89 -10.27 12.35
C LEU A 123 -0.35 -10.19 13.76
N GLY A 124 0.44 -9.16 14.06
CA GLY A 124 1.13 -9.04 15.34
C GLY A 124 2.48 -9.78 15.43
N THR A 125 2.92 -10.45 14.36
CA THR A 125 4.28 -10.99 14.30
C THR A 125 5.29 -9.84 14.42
N PRO A 126 6.27 -9.87 15.35
CA PRO A 126 7.28 -8.81 15.46
C PRO A 126 8.10 -8.65 14.18
N PHE A 127 8.46 -7.41 13.84
CA PHE A 127 9.29 -7.13 12.66
C PHE A 127 10.59 -7.92 12.66
N SER A 128 11.25 -8.06 13.83
CA SER A 128 12.49 -8.84 13.96
C SER A 128 12.36 -10.26 13.44
N LYS A 129 11.23 -10.95 13.70
CA LYS A 129 10.99 -12.31 13.18
C LYS A 129 10.87 -12.34 11.66
N LEU A 130 10.23 -11.32 11.06
CA LEU A 130 10.16 -11.23 9.59
C LEU A 130 11.54 -10.96 9.00
N LEU A 131 12.38 -10.18 9.69
CA LEU A 131 13.76 -9.92 9.30
C LEU A 131 14.62 -11.19 9.38
N ASP A 132 14.45 -12.00 10.44
CA ASP A 132 15.15 -13.28 10.60
C ASP A 132 14.81 -14.26 9.47
N GLU A 133 13.55 -14.33 9.06
CA GLU A 133 13.11 -15.12 7.90
C GLU A 133 13.81 -14.71 6.59
N CYS A 134 14.27 -13.46 6.52
CA CYS A 134 15.04 -12.91 5.41
C CYS A 134 16.56 -13.07 5.56
N ASN A 135 17.02 -13.82 6.58
CA ASN A 135 18.43 -14.00 6.94
C ASN A 135 19.13 -12.67 7.31
N GLY A 136 18.39 -11.72 7.88
CA GLY A 136 18.91 -10.43 8.30
C GLY A 136 19.19 -9.44 7.17
N ILE A 137 19.93 -8.40 7.52
CA ILE A 137 20.27 -7.29 6.64
C ILE A 137 21.50 -7.64 5.77
N LEU A 138 21.49 -7.19 4.54
CA LEU A 138 22.53 -7.43 3.55
C LEU A 138 23.92 -7.07 4.07
N ASN A 139 24.85 -8.05 4.03
CA ASN A 139 26.24 -7.90 4.49
C ASN A 139 26.38 -7.48 5.97
N ASP A 140 25.45 -7.90 6.81
CA ASP A 140 25.44 -7.64 8.27
C ASP A 140 25.55 -6.15 8.65
N LYS A 141 25.08 -5.26 7.76
CA LYS A 141 25.02 -3.82 8.01
C LYS A 141 23.93 -3.49 9.04
N LYS A 142 24.01 -2.29 9.59
CA LYS A 142 23.02 -1.80 10.55
C LYS A 142 21.72 -1.39 9.86
N LEU A 143 20.60 -1.72 10.50
CA LEU A 143 19.29 -1.23 10.09
C LEU A 143 19.18 0.27 10.34
N LYS A 144 18.91 1.04 9.29
CA LYS A 144 18.72 2.49 9.36
C LYS A 144 17.24 2.86 9.46
N ALA A 145 16.45 2.33 8.54
CA ALA A 145 15.06 2.71 8.40
C ALA A 145 14.21 1.59 7.77
N VAL A 146 12.92 1.65 8.02
CA VAL A 146 11.92 0.74 7.42
C VAL A 146 10.69 1.51 6.98
N ILE A 147 10.17 1.17 5.82
CA ILE A 147 8.81 1.49 5.40
C ILE A 147 8.01 0.19 5.55
N PRO A 148 7.09 0.06 6.53
CA PRO A 148 6.49 -1.24 6.85
C PRO A 148 5.29 -1.63 6.00
N GLY A 149 4.70 -0.70 5.25
CA GLY A 149 3.40 -0.92 4.61
C GLY A 149 3.27 -0.42 3.17
N GLY A 150 4.39 -0.31 2.44
CA GLY A 150 4.44 0.26 1.09
C GLY A 150 4.80 1.74 1.09
N SER A 151 5.13 2.26 -0.09
CA SER A 151 5.65 3.63 -0.25
C SER A 151 4.72 4.75 0.23
N SER A 152 3.46 4.44 0.50
CA SER A 152 2.43 5.37 0.98
C SER A 152 2.44 5.63 2.47
N VAL A 153 3.15 4.80 3.25
CA VAL A 153 3.15 4.94 4.72
C VAL A 153 4.40 5.67 5.21
N PRO A 154 4.32 6.30 6.40
CA PRO A 154 5.47 6.96 7.00
C PRO A 154 6.66 6.01 7.21
N VAL A 155 7.87 6.48 6.90
CA VAL A 155 9.12 5.80 7.25
C VAL A 155 9.38 5.89 8.75
N VAL A 156 9.95 4.83 9.32
CA VAL A 156 10.40 4.81 10.74
C VAL A 156 11.86 4.42 10.85
N LYS A 157 12.50 4.85 11.94
CA LYS A 157 13.90 4.45 12.25
C LYS A 157 13.96 2.97 12.60
N GLY A 158 15.06 2.30 12.23
CA GLY A 158 15.26 0.88 12.47
C GLY A 158 15.17 0.49 13.94
N GLU A 159 15.73 1.32 14.83
CA GLU A 159 15.70 1.09 16.27
C GLU A 159 14.28 1.07 16.88
N VAL A 160 13.33 1.77 16.25
CA VAL A 160 11.96 1.89 16.76
C VAL A 160 11.11 0.67 16.37
N ILE A 161 11.36 0.08 15.19
CA ILE A 161 10.49 -0.97 14.64
C ILE A 161 10.89 -2.40 15.05
N MET A 162 12.13 -2.63 15.50
CA MET A 162 12.67 -3.99 15.70
C MET A 162 11.75 -4.92 16.50
N ASP A 163 11.25 -4.47 17.64
CA ASP A 163 10.37 -5.25 18.51
C ASP A 163 8.88 -4.91 18.33
N THR A 164 8.55 -4.08 17.34
CA THR A 164 7.18 -3.66 17.09
C THR A 164 6.40 -4.79 16.42
N PRO A 165 5.25 -5.18 16.96
CA PRO A 165 4.34 -6.10 16.31
C PRO A 165 3.84 -5.50 14.98
N MET A 166 3.90 -6.28 13.91
CA MET A 166 3.39 -5.89 12.58
C MET A 166 1.87 -6.02 12.55
N ASP A 167 1.22 -5.02 13.15
CA ASP A 167 -0.22 -4.92 13.32
C ASP A 167 -0.66 -3.44 13.24
N TYR A 168 -1.95 -3.19 13.12
CA TYR A 168 -2.51 -1.85 12.88
C TYR A 168 -2.17 -0.89 14.02
N GLU A 169 -2.56 -1.21 15.25
CA GLU A 169 -2.40 -0.31 16.39
C GLU A 169 -0.95 -0.11 16.83
N PRO A 170 -0.10 -1.16 16.96
CA PRO A 170 1.30 -0.97 17.29
C PRO A 170 2.07 -0.10 16.30
N LEU A 171 1.84 -0.29 14.99
CA LEU A 171 2.48 0.53 13.97
C LEU A 171 1.98 1.99 13.98
N MET A 172 0.69 2.20 14.26
CA MET A 172 0.13 3.54 14.42
C MET A 172 0.72 4.26 15.64
N LYS A 173 0.97 3.57 16.74
CA LYS A 173 1.61 4.13 17.95
C LYS A 173 3.03 4.63 17.70
N ILE A 174 3.78 4.03 16.78
CA ILE A 174 5.11 4.48 16.40
C ILE A 174 5.11 5.46 15.21
N GLY A 175 3.94 5.95 14.80
CA GLY A 175 3.78 6.98 13.77
C GLY A 175 3.85 6.47 12.32
N THR A 176 3.53 5.20 12.07
CA THR A 176 3.42 4.62 10.73
C THR A 176 2.14 3.78 10.59
N MET A 177 2.04 2.95 9.57
CA MET A 177 0.86 2.11 9.32
C MET A 177 1.25 0.76 8.73
N LEU A 178 0.41 -0.27 8.93
CA LEU A 178 0.57 -1.59 8.32
C LEU A 178 0.45 -1.56 6.78
N GLY A 179 -0.41 -0.69 6.27
CA GLY A 179 -0.61 -0.49 4.84
C GLY A 179 -0.86 -1.80 4.07
N SER A 180 -0.13 -1.98 2.98
CA SER A 180 -0.24 -3.18 2.12
C SER A 180 0.58 -4.37 2.61
N GLY A 181 1.43 -4.22 3.63
CA GLY A 181 2.43 -5.23 4.00
C GLY A 181 3.66 -5.26 3.10
N GLY A 182 3.82 -4.27 2.22
CA GLY A 182 5.03 -4.08 1.42
C GLY A 182 6.15 -3.47 2.25
N VAL A 183 7.05 -4.29 2.77
CA VAL A 183 8.11 -3.86 3.68
C VAL A 183 9.38 -3.53 2.91
N ILE A 184 9.90 -2.32 3.10
CA ILE A 184 11.15 -1.85 2.49
C ILE A 184 12.18 -1.61 3.58
N VAL A 185 13.22 -2.43 3.60
CA VAL A 185 14.30 -2.39 4.59
C VAL A 185 15.49 -1.60 4.03
N MET A 186 15.99 -0.65 4.79
CA MET A 186 17.08 0.25 4.41
C MET A 186 18.22 0.16 5.43
N ASP A 187 19.43 -0.14 4.96
CA ASP A 187 20.63 -0.18 5.76
C ASP A 187 21.25 1.21 5.97
N GLU A 188 22.30 1.27 6.78
CA GLU A 188 23.02 2.50 7.15
C GLU A 188 23.64 3.25 5.97
N THR A 189 23.81 2.61 4.80
CA THR A 189 24.37 3.26 3.60
C THR A 189 23.33 3.96 2.74
N THR A 190 22.05 3.81 3.09
CA THR A 190 20.95 4.38 2.31
C THR A 190 20.91 5.90 2.44
N CYS A 191 20.90 6.59 1.33
CA CYS A 191 20.65 8.03 1.26
C CYS A 191 19.14 8.30 1.31
N MET A 192 18.65 8.90 2.38
CA MET A 192 17.20 9.12 2.59
C MET A 192 16.63 10.14 1.60
N VAL A 193 17.40 11.13 1.18
CA VAL A 193 17.00 12.08 0.12
C VAL A 193 16.70 11.36 -1.19
N SER A 194 17.59 10.42 -1.59
CA SER A 194 17.40 9.65 -2.83
C SER A 194 16.18 8.73 -2.76
N VAL A 195 15.91 8.12 -1.60
CA VAL A 195 14.70 7.30 -1.42
C VAL A 195 13.45 8.14 -1.54
N LEU A 196 13.39 9.28 -0.84
CA LEU A 196 12.23 10.16 -0.89
C LEU A 196 12.00 10.74 -2.29
N GLU A 197 13.08 11.12 -3.00
CA GLU A 197 12.97 11.56 -4.39
C GLU A 197 12.33 10.49 -5.27
N ARG A 198 12.77 9.22 -5.11
CA ARG A 198 12.23 8.09 -5.88
C ARG A 198 10.74 7.87 -5.59
N ILE A 199 10.33 7.93 -4.33
CA ILE A 199 8.93 7.83 -3.91
C ILE A 199 8.12 8.99 -4.50
N SER A 200 8.61 10.23 -4.37
CA SER A 200 7.91 11.41 -4.89
C SER A 200 7.77 11.39 -6.42
N ARG A 201 8.79 10.89 -7.13
CA ARG A 201 8.71 10.66 -8.57
C ARG A 201 7.59 9.70 -8.94
N PHE A 202 7.43 8.61 -8.17
CA PHE A 202 6.36 7.64 -8.39
C PHE A 202 4.99 8.29 -8.26
N TYR A 203 4.72 9.00 -7.17
CA TYR A 203 3.43 9.67 -6.97
C TYR A 203 3.15 10.77 -7.98
N TYR A 204 4.17 11.49 -8.41
CA TYR A 204 4.03 12.47 -9.50
C TYR A 204 3.64 11.80 -10.83
N ALA A 205 4.26 10.68 -11.17
CA ALA A 205 3.96 9.93 -12.38
C ALA A 205 2.57 9.26 -12.36
N GLU A 206 2.12 8.80 -11.18
CA GLU A 206 0.88 8.04 -11.01
C GLU A 206 -0.33 8.91 -10.65
N SER A 207 -0.15 10.20 -10.41
CA SER A 207 -1.27 11.13 -10.21
C SER A 207 -2.18 11.14 -11.44
N CYS A 208 -3.48 10.91 -11.23
CA CYS A 208 -4.47 10.97 -12.33
C CYS A 208 -4.69 12.40 -12.85
N GLY A 209 -4.23 13.42 -12.13
CA GLY A 209 -4.34 14.83 -12.48
C GLY A 209 -5.70 15.49 -12.20
N GLN A 210 -6.61 14.81 -11.49
CA GLN A 210 -7.94 15.34 -11.21
C GLN A 210 -7.91 16.50 -10.20
N CYS A 211 -7.26 16.28 -9.03
CA CYS A 211 -7.23 17.27 -7.96
C CYS A 211 -6.02 18.21 -8.13
N THR A 212 -6.23 19.52 -8.08
CA THR A 212 -5.15 20.50 -8.20
C THR A 212 -4.03 20.30 -7.18
N PRO A 213 -4.30 20.10 -5.86
CA PRO A 213 -3.23 19.89 -4.89
C PRO A 213 -2.35 18.68 -5.21
N CYS A 214 -2.94 17.56 -5.62
CA CYS A 214 -2.20 16.36 -6.03
C CYS A 214 -1.47 16.59 -7.36
N ARG A 215 -2.16 17.05 -8.41
CA ARG A 215 -1.60 17.23 -9.75
C ARG A 215 -0.36 18.14 -9.76
N GLU A 216 -0.45 19.29 -9.12
CA GLU A 216 0.64 20.27 -9.10
C GLU A 216 1.63 19.98 -7.96
N GLY A 217 1.11 19.69 -6.75
CA GLY A 217 1.93 19.53 -5.56
C GLY A 217 2.89 18.36 -5.63
N THR A 218 2.48 17.19 -6.18
CA THR A 218 3.39 16.04 -6.33
C THR A 218 4.57 16.36 -7.26
N GLY A 219 4.32 17.16 -8.33
CA GLY A 219 5.37 17.64 -9.22
C GLY A 219 6.33 18.62 -8.51
N TRP A 220 5.81 19.48 -7.63
CA TRP A 220 6.64 20.38 -6.85
C TRP A 220 7.50 19.62 -5.84
N LEU A 221 6.93 18.68 -5.10
CA LEU A 221 7.69 17.81 -4.18
C LEU A 221 8.84 17.12 -4.89
N TYR A 222 8.56 16.46 -6.02
CA TYR A 222 9.60 15.77 -6.78
C TYR A 222 10.70 16.70 -7.28
N LYS A 223 10.36 17.82 -7.91
CA LYS A 223 11.34 18.78 -8.46
C LYS A 223 12.22 19.40 -7.37
N THR A 224 11.64 19.73 -6.23
CA THR A 224 12.39 20.26 -5.08
C THR A 224 13.37 19.23 -4.54
N LEU A 225 12.96 17.95 -4.42
CA LEU A 225 13.85 16.86 -4.00
C LEU A 225 14.99 16.61 -5.01
N VAL A 226 14.74 16.73 -6.31
CA VAL A 226 15.79 16.66 -7.33
C VAL A 226 16.83 17.77 -7.12
N LYS A 227 16.39 19.02 -6.84
CA LYS A 227 17.26 20.16 -6.51
C LYS A 227 18.12 19.88 -5.27
N ILE A 228 17.51 19.41 -4.19
CA ILE A 228 18.18 19.08 -2.93
C ILE A 228 19.23 17.98 -3.16
N ARG A 229 18.84 16.88 -3.84
CA ARG A 229 19.77 15.78 -4.13
C ARG A 229 20.97 16.21 -4.98
N ALA A 230 20.80 17.20 -5.85
CA ALA A 230 21.89 17.77 -6.65
C ALA A 230 22.83 18.69 -5.84
N GLY A 231 22.63 18.86 -4.53
CA GLY A 231 23.40 19.77 -3.67
C GLY A 231 23.11 21.25 -3.95
N GLN A 232 21.97 21.56 -4.55
CA GLN A 232 21.53 22.92 -4.86
C GLN A 232 20.40 23.38 -3.95
N GLY A 233 20.02 22.54 -2.96
CA GLY A 233 18.97 22.84 -1.99
C GLY A 233 19.43 23.83 -0.91
N ASP A 234 18.44 24.50 -0.33
CA ASP A 234 18.61 25.37 0.83
C ASP A 234 17.45 25.19 1.82
N GLN A 235 17.51 25.90 2.97
CA GLN A 235 16.47 25.82 4.00
C GLN A 235 15.06 26.13 3.47
N SER A 236 14.96 27.06 2.52
CA SER A 236 13.65 27.43 1.94
C SER A 236 13.01 26.30 1.12
N ASP A 237 13.83 25.40 0.56
CA ASP A 237 13.34 24.20 -0.13
C ASP A 237 12.77 23.18 0.84
N LEU A 238 13.36 23.01 2.04
CA LEU A 238 12.82 22.13 3.08
C LEU A 238 11.50 22.67 3.62
N ASP A 239 11.42 23.97 3.85
CA ASP A 239 10.19 24.64 4.25
C ASP A 239 9.10 24.51 3.17
N LEU A 240 9.50 24.58 1.90
CA LEU A 240 8.60 24.38 0.76
C LEU A 240 8.07 22.94 0.73
N LEU A 241 8.92 21.93 0.89
CA LEU A 241 8.50 20.52 0.94
C LEU A 241 7.44 20.29 2.01
N ASN A 242 7.70 20.77 3.23
CA ASN A 242 6.77 20.63 4.34
C ASN A 242 5.44 21.36 4.07
N ARG A 243 5.50 22.59 3.58
CA ARG A 243 4.30 23.40 3.24
C ARG A 243 3.48 22.72 2.14
N VAL A 244 4.10 22.25 1.06
CA VAL A 244 3.40 21.60 -0.04
C VAL A 244 2.77 20.28 0.40
N ALA A 245 3.48 19.46 1.19
CA ALA A 245 2.92 18.23 1.74
C ALA A 245 1.67 18.50 2.58
N ASN A 246 1.69 19.52 3.46
CA ASN A 246 0.53 19.92 4.25
C ASN A 246 -0.65 20.47 3.41
N GLN A 247 -0.38 21.05 2.24
CA GLN A 247 -1.44 21.51 1.33
C GLN A 247 -2.02 20.39 0.46
N ILE A 248 -1.33 19.26 0.31
CA ILE A 248 -1.84 18.07 -0.38
C ILE A 248 -2.68 17.22 0.57
N GLU A 249 -2.17 16.97 1.78
CA GLU A 249 -2.78 16.08 2.77
C GLU A 249 -4.18 16.57 3.16
N GLY A 250 -5.17 15.70 3.07
CA GLY A 250 -6.58 16.01 3.36
C GLY A 250 -7.29 16.90 2.34
N HIS A 251 -6.64 17.34 1.25
CA HIS A 251 -7.20 18.26 0.26
C HIS A 251 -7.43 17.63 -1.12
N CYS A 252 -7.40 16.30 -1.19
CA CYS A 252 -7.59 15.54 -2.43
C CYS A 252 -8.84 14.65 -2.37
N ILE A 253 -9.38 14.26 -3.52
CA ILE A 253 -10.57 13.39 -3.62
C ILE A 253 -10.27 11.98 -3.12
N CYS A 254 -9.05 11.50 -3.30
CA CYS A 254 -8.63 10.14 -2.92
C CYS A 254 -7.34 10.16 -2.10
N ALA A 255 -7.05 9.04 -1.46
CA ALA A 255 -5.90 8.86 -0.59
C ALA A 255 -4.53 8.92 -1.30
N LEU A 256 -4.45 9.02 -2.65
CA LEU A 256 -3.17 9.17 -3.34
C LEU A 256 -2.46 10.47 -2.94
N GLY A 257 -3.21 11.55 -2.68
CA GLY A 257 -2.63 12.80 -2.18
C GLY A 257 -1.95 12.61 -0.83
N ASP A 258 -2.65 11.99 0.12
CA ASP A 258 -2.11 11.70 1.45
C ASP A 258 -0.92 10.74 1.36
N ALA A 259 -1.01 9.72 0.50
CA ALA A 259 0.06 8.77 0.21
C ALA A 259 1.33 9.43 -0.36
N ALA A 260 1.20 10.55 -1.07
CA ALA A 260 2.34 11.34 -1.55
C ALA A 260 2.91 12.27 -0.47
N ALA A 261 2.07 12.79 0.42
CA ALA A 261 2.45 13.77 1.45
C ALA A 261 3.07 13.12 2.70
N MET A 262 2.49 12.03 3.20
CA MET A 262 2.94 11.36 4.43
C MET A 262 4.41 10.92 4.39
N PRO A 263 4.95 10.31 3.31
CA PRO A 263 6.37 10.02 3.21
C PRO A 263 7.23 11.28 3.36
N VAL A 264 6.91 12.37 2.67
CA VAL A 264 7.68 13.63 2.76
C VAL A 264 7.77 14.10 4.20
N LYS A 265 6.66 14.17 4.91
CA LYS A 265 6.60 14.60 6.31
C LYS A 265 7.44 13.67 7.22
N SER A 266 7.30 12.36 7.06
CA SER A 266 8.00 11.40 7.90
C SER A 266 9.52 11.35 7.65
N PHE A 267 9.95 11.48 6.39
CA PHE A 267 11.36 11.57 6.05
C PHE A 267 12.00 12.84 6.63
N LEU A 268 11.37 13.99 6.48
CA LEU A 268 11.83 15.24 7.09
C LEU A 268 11.87 15.15 8.62
N THR A 269 10.86 14.55 9.26
CA THR A 269 10.81 14.40 10.72
C THR A 269 11.92 13.50 11.24
N ASN A 270 12.16 12.36 10.60
CA ASN A 270 13.06 11.33 11.12
C ASN A 270 14.52 11.50 10.68
N PHE A 271 14.77 12.15 9.53
CA PHE A 271 16.07 12.22 8.87
C PHE A 271 16.46 13.62 8.42
N TRP A 272 15.96 14.66 9.11
CA TRP A 272 16.22 16.07 8.78
C TRP A 272 17.67 16.40 8.45
N ASN A 273 18.61 15.82 9.20
CA ASN A 273 20.04 16.10 9.03
C ASN A 273 20.64 15.56 7.72
N GLU A 274 19.89 14.78 6.94
CA GLU A 274 20.36 14.27 5.64
C GLU A 274 19.87 15.12 4.46
N PHE A 275 18.94 16.04 4.73
CA PHE A 275 18.39 16.96 3.76
C PHE A 275 19.05 18.33 3.83
#